data_c5a4f8bcf38dc0b93b811ebdcae5a7f2
#
_entry.id   c5a4f8bcf38dc0b93b811ebdcae5a7f2
#
_cell.length_a   1.000
_cell.length_b   1.000
_cell.length_c   1.000
_cell.angle_alpha   90.00
_cell.angle_beta   90.00
_cell.angle_gamma   90.00
#
_symmetry.space_group_name_H-M   'P 1'
#
loop_
_entity.id
_entity.type
_entity.pdbx_description
1 polymer ?
#
loop_
_entity_poly.entity_id
_entity_poly.type
_entity_poly.pdbx_seq_one_letter_code
_entity_poly.pdbx_strand_id
1 'polypeptide(L)'
;MMSVVLIGDSIRLGYQPQVQRLLAGEAEVWGPETNGGHAVNVLMHLHLWAKHRQPDLIHINCGLHDLRTDHFGGGEPLVPLPVYALYVERILRYLRTHTRAAVVWATTTPVIDAAAKAEHARWSDFDRSDADVRAYNGFATAICARLGVPVNDLEAVVRARGPETMQNGDGVHYTEAGSAILAEAVAAAIRAHRPR
;
A
#
# COMPACT_ATOMS: atom_id res chain seq x y z
N MET A 1 -5.17 17.39 17.80
CA MET A 1 -5.71 16.55 16.71
C MET A 1 -4.59 15.59 16.33
N MET A 2 -4.89 14.31 16.12
CA MET A 2 -3.88 13.30 15.75
C MET A 2 -3.37 13.58 14.34
N SER A 3 -2.05 13.47 14.11
CA SER A 3 -1.45 13.59 12.77
C SER A 3 -1.20 12.20 12.17
N VAL A 4 -1.70 11.99 10.95
CA VAL A 4 -1.59 10.71 10.23
C VAL A 4 -0.91 10.90 8.89
N VAL A 5 0.03 10.03 8.59
CA VAL A 5 0.66 9.98 7.26
C VAL A 5 0.25 8.70 6.53
N LEU A 6 -0.26 8.86 5.32
CA LEU A 6 -0.56 7.76 4.39
C LEU A 6 0.57 7.65 3.36
N ILE A 7 1.25 6.51 3.30
CA ILE A 7 2.29 6.22 2.30
C ILE A 7 1.81 5.05 1.45
N GLY A 8 1.87 5.17 0.14
CA GLY A 8 1.46 4.12 -0.79
C GLY A 8 1.48 4.61 -2.24
N ASP A 9 0.99 3.78 -3.10
CA ASP A 9 0.94 3.99 -4.56
C ASP A 9 -0.35 4.68 -5.05
N SER A 10 -0.75 4.43 -6.29
CA SER A 10 -1.96 4.98 -6.89
C SER A 10 -3.25 4.55 -6.18
N ILE A 11 -3.25 3.37 -5.56
CA ILE A 11 -4.41 2.90 -4.78
C ILE A 11 -4.59 3.78 -3.54
N ARG A 12 -3.48 4.13 -2.85
CA ARG A 12 -3.51 5.08 -1.74
C ARG A 12 -3.99 6.46 -2.21
N LEU A 13 -3.52 6.95 -3.34
CA LEU A 13 -3.99 8.22 -3.91
C LEU A 13 -5.50 8.20 -4.15
N GLY A 14 -6.04 7.07 -4.63
CA GLY A 14 -7.47 6.91 -4.88
C GLY A 14 -8.34 6.99 -3.63
N TYR A 15 -7.95 6.34 -2.53
CA TYR A 15 -8.76 6.35 -1.31
C TYR A 15 -8.46 7.51 -0.34
N GLN A 16 -7.31 8.17 -0.45
CA GLN A 16 -6.88 9.19 0.51
C GLN A 16 -7.90 10.32 0.73
N PRO A 17 -8.52 10.93 -0.32
CA PRO A 17 -9.48 12.01 -0.10
C PRO A 17 -10.68 11.58 0.75
N GLN A 18 -11.07 10.31 0.65
CA GLN A 18 -12.18 9.77 1.42
C GLN A 18 -11.75 9.47 2.86
N VAL A 19 -10.53 8.96 3.09
CA VAL A 19 -9.98 8.82 4.45
C VAL A 19 -9.92 10.17 5.16
N GLN A 20 -9.50 11.22 4.46
CA GLN A 20 -9.48 12.59 4.99
C GLN A 20 -10.89 13.04 5.44
N ARG A 21 -11.91 12.77 4.63
CA ARG A 21 -13.30 13.08 5.00
C ARG A 21 -13.79 12.25 6.20
N LEU A 22 -13.52 10.95 6.21
CA LEU A 22 -13.95 10.03 7.27
C LEU A 22 -13.33 10.34 8.63
N LEU A 23 -12.12 10.90 8.65
CA LEU A 23 -11.38 11.25 9.86
C LEU A 23 -11.43 12.76 10.17
N ALA A 24 -12.26 13.52 9.46
CA ALA A 24 -12.41 14.96 9.70
C ALA A 24 -12.81 15.22 11.16
N GLY A 25 -12.09 16.11 11.83
CA GLY A 25 -12.28 16.40 13.27
C GLY A 25 -11.57 15.42 14.22
N GLU A 26 -11.15 14.23 13.76
CA GLU A 26 -10.41 13.24 14.55
C GLU A 26 -8.91 13.29 14.29
N ALA A 27 -8.53 13.41 13.02
CA ALA A 27 -7.12 13.41 12.59
C ALA A 27 -6.88 14.36 11.42
N GLU A 28 -5.68 14.93 11.39
CA GLU A 28 -5.11 15.57 10.20
C GLU A 28 -4.41 14.48 9.36
N VAL A 29 -5.00 14.15 8.22
CA VAL A 29 -4.49 13.10 7.34
C VAL A 29 -3.74 13.71 6.16
N TRP A 30 -2.47 13.41 6.06
CA TRP A 30 -1.60 13.81 4.95
C TRP A 30 -1.00 12.59 4.23
N GLY A 31 -0.68 12.74 2.98
CA GLY A 31 0.15 11.81 2.21
C GLY A 31 0.85 12.57 1.08
N PRO A 32 1.99 12.06 0.55
CA PRO A 32 2.67 12.71 -0.57
C PRO A 32 1.72 12.77 -1.79
N GLU A 33 1.78 13.87 -2.53
CA GLU A 33 0.99 14.03 -3.77
C GLU A 33 1.43 13.05 -4.86
N THR A 34 2.66 12.59 -4.77
CA THR A 34 3.25 11.64 -5.71
C THR A 34 2.91 10.19 -5.33
N ASN A 35 2.89 9.33 -6.36
CA ASN A 35 2.83 7.89 -6.19
C ASN A 35 4.11 7.38 -5.50
N GLY A 36 3.98 6.61 -4.42
CA GLY A 36 5.10 6.02 -3.67
C GLY A 36 5.88 4.97 -4.46
N GLY A 37 5.24 4.35 -5.45
CA GLY A 37 5.87 3.36 -6.30
C GLY A 37 6.34 2.12 -5.55
N HIS A 38 7.54 1.66 -5.89
CA HIS A 38 8.15 0.46 -5.30
C HIS A 38 8.86 0.72 -3.96
N ALA A 39 9.16 -0.33 -3.22
CA ALA A 39 9.74 -0.29 -1.87
C ALA A 39 11.04 0.52 -1.76
N VAL A 40 11.88 0.48 -2.78
CA VAL A 40 13.13 1.25 -2.82
C VAL A 40 12.83 2.75 -2.81
N ASN A 41 11.87 3.20 -3.64
CA ASN A 41 11.46 4.61 -3.69
C ASN A 41 10.84 5.04 -2.37
N VAL A 42 10.00 4.20 -1.78
CA VAL A 42 9.42 4.46 -0.45
C VAL A 42 10.52 4.68 0.58
N LEU A 43 11.49 3.75 0.68
CA LEU A 43 12.60 3.85 1.64
C LEU A 43 13.41 5.15 1.46
N MET A 44 13.70 5.51 0.22
CA MET A 44 14.46 6.73 -0.09
C MET A 44 13.76 8.02 0.37
N HIS A 45 12.44 8.04 0.37
CA HIS A 45 11.65 9.22 0.71
C HIS A 45 11.15 9.26 2.17
N LEU A 46 11.37 8.22 2.98
CA LEU A 46 10.89 8.19 4.37
C LEU A 46 11.42 9.35 5.22
N HIS A 47 12.60 9.88 4.90
CA HIS A 47 13.13 11.03 5.61
C HIS A 47 12.24 12.27 5.44
N LEU A 48 11.65 12.48 4.26
CA LEU A 48 10.71 13.57 3.98
C LEU A 48 9.29 13.25 4.45
N TRP A 49 8.81 12.03 4.15
CA TRP A 49 7.41 11.68 4.35
C TRP A 49 7.07 11.33 5.80
N ALA A 50 8.05 10.83 6.56
CA ALA A 50 7.84 10.38 7.92
C ALA A 50 8.75 11.06 8.94
N LYS A 51 10.08 10.97 8.78
CA LYS A 51 11.03 11.46 9.78
C LYS A 51 10.91 12.97 10.02
N HIS A 52 10.82 13.80 9.00
CA HIS A 52 10.70 15.26 9.17
C HIS A 52 9.31 15.69 9.65
N ARG A 53 8.29 14.87 9.42
CA ARG A 53 6.92 15.19 9.83
C ARG A 53 6.58 14.77 11.25
N GLN A 54 7.25 13.72 11.76
CA GLN A 54 7.00 13.14 13.09
C GLN A 54 5.50 12.94 13.36
N PRO A 55 4.75 12.19 12.52
CA PRO A 55 3.33 11.98 12.73
C PRO A 55 3.07 11.07 13.94
N ASP A 56 1.84 11.07 14.43
CA ASP A 56 1.39 10.15 15.48
C ASP A 56 1.17 8.73 14.95
N LEU A 57 0.72 8.61 13.68
CA LEU A 57 0.49 7.33 13.03
C LEU A 57 0.90 7.36 11.57
N ILE A 58 1.49 6.26 11.10
CA ILE A 58 1.83 6.03 9.70
C ILE A 58 1.09 4.77 9.22
N HIS A 59 0.25 4.92 8.21
CA HIS A 59 -0.35 3.82 7.46
C HIS A 59 0.41 3.70 6.14
N ILE A 60 1.04 2.55 5.89
CA ILE A 60 2.00 2.38 4.80
C ILE A 60 1.77 1.12 3.99
N ASN A 61 1.92 1.23 2.66
CA ASN A 61 1.92 0.14 1.70
C ASN A 61 3.03 0.34 0.65
N CYS A 62 3.56 -0.74 0.14
CA CYS A 62 4.23 -0.88 -1.16
C CYS A 62 4.15 -2.35 -1.58
N GLY A 63 4.31 -2.65 -2.86
CA GLY A 63 4.26 -4.00 -3.40
C GLY A 63 3.80 -4.05 -4.85
N LEU A 64 2.71 -3.36 -5.21
CA LEU A 64 2.13 -3.41 -6.55
C LEU A 64 3.07 -2.96 -7.68
N HIS A 65 4.01 -2.08 -7.37
CA HIS A 65 5.06 -1.66 -8.30
C HIS A 65 6.30 -2.55 -8.22
N ASP A 66 6.52 -3.20 -7.08
CA ASP A 66 7.64 -4.12 -6.86
C ASP A 66 7.45 -5.41 -7.66
N LEU A 67 6.24 -5.98 -7.59
CA LEU A 67 5.89 -7.26 -8.22
C LEU A 67 5.65 -7.17 -9.73
N ARG A 68 5.59 -5.98 -10.33
CA ARG A 68 5.38 -5.85 -11.77
C ARG A 68 6.53 -6.55 -12.51
N THR A 69 6.17 -7.36 -13.50
CA THR A 69 7.10 -8.12 -14.32
C THR A 69 7.39 -7.35 -15.59
N ASP A 70 8.60 -6.80 -15.72
CA ASP A 70 8.99 -6.01 -16.89
C ASP A 70 9.43 -6.92 -18.04
N HIS A 71 8.81 -6.78 -19.21
CA HIS A 71 9.10 -7.60 -20.38
C HIS A 71 10.52 -7.38 -20.91
N PHE A 72 11.07 -6.19 -20.75
CA PHE A 72 12.48 -5.88 -21.09
C PHE A 72 13.49 -6.55 -20.16
N GLY A 73 13.11 -6.82 -18.93
CA GLY A 73 13.97 -7.46 -17.92
C GLY A 73 13.96 -9.00 -17.96
N GLY A 74 13.52 -9.62 -19.06
CA GLY A 74 13.49 -11.08 -19.16
C GLY A 74 12.33 -11.74 -18.39
N GLY A 75 11.30 -10.99 -18.03
CA GLY A 75 10.14 -11.50 -17.30
C GLY A 75 10.33 -11.59 -15.77
N GLU A 76 11.35 -10.93 -15.24
CA GLU A 76 11.58 -10.87 -13.80
C GLU A 76 10.80 -9.70 -13.15
N PRO A 77 10.37 -9.85 -11.88
CA PRO A 77 9.78 -8.73 -11.14
C PRO A 77 10.75 -7.56 -11.02
N LEU A 78 10.25 -6.34 -11.09
CA LEU A 78 11.05 -5.11 -10.95
C LEU A 78 11.89 -5.12 -9.66
N VAL A 79 11.30 -5.57 -8.57
CA VAL A 79 11.99 -5.82 -7.29
C VAL A 79 11.75 -7.27 -6.90
N PRO A 80 12.69 -8.19 -7.17
CA PRO A 80 12.54 -9.61 -6.85
C PRO A 80 12.14 -9.84 -5.40
N LEU A 81 11.31 -10.86 -5.15
CA LEU A 81 10.67 -11.11 -3.86
C LEU A 81 11.63 -11.11 -2.65
N PRO A 82 12.85 -11.73 -2.70
CA PRO A 82 13.79 -11.65 -1.58
C PRO A 82 14.29 -10.22 -1.31
N VAL A 83 14.44 -9.44 -2.37
CA VAL A 83 14.88 -8.04 -2.30
C VAL A 83 13.76 -7.16 -1.75
N TYR A 84 12.52 -7.38 -2.21
CA TYR A 84 11.34 -6.73 -1.64
C TYR A 84 11.22 -6.98 -0.13
N ALA A 85 11.33 -8.23 0.31
CA ALA A 85 11.29 -8.60 1.71
C ALA A 85 12.34 -7.84 2.54
N LEU A 86 13.58 -7.73 2.01
CA LEU A 86 14.64 -6.95 2.64
C LEU A 86 14.24 -5.46 2.76
N TYR A 87 13.65 -4.87 1.71
CA TYR A 87 13.24 -3.46 1.76
C TYR A 87 12.06 -3.21 2.68
N VAL A 88 11.06 -4.10 2.74
CA VAL A 88 9.97 -4.01 3.72
C VAL A 88 10.54 -3.98 5.14
N GLU A 89 11.45 -4.89 5.47
CA GLU A 89 12.09 -4.90 6.79
C GLU A 89 12.87 -3.60 7.06
N ARG A 90 13.62 -3.09 6.09
CA ARG A 90 14.37 -1.83 6.22
C ARG A 90 13.44 -0.63 6.43
N ILE A 91 12.32 -0.57 5.69
CA ILE A 91 11.28 0.46 5.85
C ILE A 91 10.76 0.46 7.30
N LEU A 92 10.31 -0.69 7.78
CA LEU A 92 9.72 -0.81 9.11
C LEU A 92 10.74 -0.51 10.22
N ARG A 93 11.98 -0.97 10.08
CA ARG A 93 13.07 -0.64 11.01
C ARG A 93 13.41 0.85 10.99
N TYR A 94 13.46 1.47 9.79
CA TYR A 94 13.70 2.91 9.66
C TYR A 94 12.63 3.71 10.40
N LEU A 95 11.35 3.41 10.19
CA LEU A 95 10.25 4.10 10.85
C LEU A 95 10.34 3.97 12.38
N ARG A 96 10.60 2.79 12.90
CA ARG A 96 10.77 2.55 14.35
C ARG A 96 11.95 3.30 14.96
N THR A 97 13.03 3.48 14.20
CA THR A 97 14.25 4.12 14.70
C THR A 97 14.16 5.65 14.62
N HIS A 98 13.46 6.19 13.61
CA HIS A 98 13.50 7.62 13.30
C HIS A 98 12.20 8.37 13.56
N THR A 99 11.14 7.66 13.97
CA THR A 99 9.86 8.27 14.36
C THR A 99 9.35 7.69 15.67
N ARG A 100 8.38 8.36 16.28
CA ARG A 100 7.60 7.83 17.42
C ARG A 100 6.22 7.34 16.99
N ALA A 101 5.95 7.33 15.69
CA ALA A 101 4.66 6.99 15.13
C ALA A 101 4.27 5.53 15.41
N ALA A 102 3.01 5.30 15.69
CA ALA A 102 2.42 3.98 15.49
C ALA A 102 2.45 3.66 13.99
N VAL A 103 2.88 2.45 13.62
CA VAL A 103 2.97 2.04 12.22
C VAL A 103 1.97 0.93 11.95
N VAL A 104 1.17 1.09 10.90
CA VAL A 104 0.24 0.08 10.38
C VAL A 104 0.63 -0.24 8.95
N TRP A 105 0.94 -1.49 8.67
CA TRP A 105 1.19 -1.97 7.31
C TRP A 105 -0.13 -2.31 6.62
N ALA A 106 -0.31 -1.90 5.37
CA ALA A 106 -1.44 -2.34 4.55
C ALA A 106 -0.99 -3.36 3.51
N THR A 107 -1.74 -4.45 3.34
CA THR A 107 -1.49 -5.42 2.27
C THR A 107 -1.74 -4.79 0.90
N THR A 108 -0.99 -5.25 -0.10
CA THR A 108 -1.23 -4.93 -1.51
C THR A 108 -2.57 -5.56 -1.94
N THR A 109 -3.38 -4.79 -2.64
CA THR A 109 -4.71 -5.23 -3.09
C THR A 109 -4.63 -6.16 -4.29
N PRO A 110 -5.62 -7.07 -4.48
CA PRO A 110 -5.66 -8.03 -5.59
C PRO A 110 -5.61 -7.38 -6.98
N VAL A 111 -5.14 -8.14 -7.96
CA VAL A 111 -5.16 -7.81 -9.39
C VAL A 111 -6.10 -8.78 -10.10
N ILE A 112 -6.87 -8.29 -11.09
CA ILE A 112 -7.63 -9.15 -12.00
C ILE A 112 -6.75 -9.41 -13.23
N ASP A 113 -6.06 -10.55 -13.24
CA ASP A 113 -5.00 -10.89 -14.20
C ASP A 113 -5.39 -10.64 -15.66
N ALA A 114 -6.58 -11.11 -16.08
CA ALA A 114 -7.03 -10.97 -17.46
C ALA A 114 -7.26 -9.50 -17.86
N ALA A 115 -7.83 -8.70 -16.96
CA ALA A 115 -8.09 -7.28 -17.20
C ALA A 115 -6.77 -6.48 -17.18
N ALA A 116 -5.91 -6.73 -16.19
CA ALA A 116 -4.61 -6.06 -16.09
C ALA A 116 -3.73 -6.35 -17.31
N LYS A 117 -3.67 -7.60 -17.74
CA LYS A 117 -2.93 -7.99 -18.96
C LYS A 117 -3.48 -7.32 -20.22
N ALA A 118 -4.80 -7.28 -20.37
CA ALA A 118 -5.43 -6.63 -21.54
C ALA A 118 -5.16 -5.12 -21.56
N GLU A 119 -5.21 -4.46 -20.41
CA GLU A 119 -4.92 -3.03 -20.30
C GLU A 119 -3.44 -2.75 -20.52
N HIS A 120 -2.53 -3.49 -19.89
CA HIS A 120 -1.09 -3.29 -20.05
C HIS A 120 -0.61 -3.50 -21.49
N ALA A 121 -1.15 -4.49 -22.20
CA ALA A 121 -0.82 -4.76 -23.60
C ALA A 121 -1.09 -3.55 -24.54
N ARG A 122 -1.86 -2.56 -24.10
CA ARG A 122 -2.22 -1.38 -24.90
C ARG A 122 -1.20 -0.25 -24.80
N TRP A 123 -0.46 -0.15 -23.69
CA TRP A 123 0.37 1.04 -23.42
C TRP A 123 1.58 0.81 -22.52
N SER A 124 1.85 -0.42 -22.10
CA SER A 124 2.97 -0.70 -21.18
C SER A 124 3.73 -1.97 -21.55
N ASP A 125 4.93 -2.10 -21.02
CA ASP A 125 5.84 -3.23 -21.23
C ASP A 125 6.03 -4.05 -19.95
N PHE A 126 4.99 -4.14 -19.13
CA PHE A 126 5.00 -4.93 -17.91
C PHE A 126 3.63 -5.57 -17.65
N ASP A 127 3.62 -6.61 -16.84
CA ASP A 127 2.41 -7.25 -16.33
C ASP A 127 2.42 -7.31 -14.79
N ARG A 128 1.27 -7.69 -14.23
CA ARG A 128 1.08 -8.03 -12.81
C ARG A 128 0.21 -9.26 -12.72
N SER A 129 0.44 -10.10 -11.69
CA SER A 129 -0.40 -11.24 -11.41
C SER A 129 -0.91 -11.25 -9.97
N ASP A 130 -2.09 -11.80 -9.77
CA ASP A 130 -2.66 -11.98 -8.44
C ASP A 130 -1.88 -13.02 -7.61
N ALA A 131 -1.25 -13.97 -8.27
CA ALA A 131 -0.35 -14.92 -7.61
C ALA A 131 0.85 -14.22 -6.97
N ASP A 132 1.44 -13.24 -7.68
CA ASP A 132 2.53 -12.43 -7.13
C ASP A 132 2.05 -11.53 -5.99
N VAL A 133 0.85 -10.94 -6.10
CA VAL A 133 0.26 -10.17 -4.99
C VAL A 133 0.23 -11.00 -3.71
N ARG A 134 -0.28 -12.24 -3.78
CA ARG A 134 -0.33 -13.14 -2.62
C ARG A 134 1.06 -13.46 -2.07
N ALA A 135 2.02 -13.74 -2.95
CA ALA A 135 3.39 -14.06 -2.54
C ALA A 135 4.04 -12.88 -1.82
N TYR A 136 3.96 -11.67 -2.40
CA TYR A 136 4.53 -10.46 -1.80
C TYR A 136 3.85 -10.09 -0.48
N ASN A 137 2.52 -10.18 -0.39
CA ASN A 137 1.79 -10.00 0.86
C ASN A 137 2.18 -11.02 1.92
N GLY A 138 2.38 -12.28 1.55
CA GLY A 138 2.82 -13.33 2.47
C GLY A 138 4.16 -12.99 3.13
N PHE A 139 5.13 -12.52 2.37
CA PHE A 139 6.42 -12.10 2.93
C PHE A 139 6.30 -10.82 3.77
N ALA A 140 5.57 -9.81 3.30
CA ALA A 140 5.39 -8.57 4.05
C ALA A 140 4.70 -8.80 5.40
N THR A 141 3.63 -9.58 5.42
CA THR A 141 2.89 -9.90 6.65
C THR A 141 3.70 -10.74 7.63
N ALA A 142 4.52 -11.68 7.14
CA ALA A 142 5.44 -12.44 7.99
C ALA A 142 6.50 -11.52 8.65
N ILE A 143 7.01 -10.52 7.92
CA ILE A 143 7.93 -9.51 8.47
C ILE A 143 7.20 -8.64 9.50
N CYS A 144 5.99 -8.19 9.21
CA CYS A 144 5.16 -7.43 10.15
C CYS A 144 4.93 -8.20 11.44
N ALA A 145 4.55 -9.47 11.37
CA ALA A 145 4.35 -10.34 12.53
C ALA A 145 5.64 -10.45 13.38
N ARG A 146 6.78 -10.69 12.74
CA ARG A 146 8.09 -10.77 13.41
C ARG A 146 8.49 -9.46 14.10
N LEU A 147 8.12 -8.33 13.52
CA LEU A 147 8.44 -7.01 14.06
C LEU A 147 7.34 -6.43 14.96
N GLY A 148 6.23 -7.13 15.18
CA GLY A 148 5.10 -6.65 15.97
C GLY A 148 4.39 -5.43 15.35
N VAL A 149 4.36 -5.34 14.00
CA VAL A 149 3.67 -4.29 13.26
C VAL A 149 2.26 -4.79 12.90
N PRO A 150 1.19 -4.09 13.30
CA PRO A 150 -0.17 -4.44 12.92
C PRO A 150 -0.38 -4.32 11.41
N VAL A 151 -1.24 -5.20 10.89
CA VAL A 151 -1.58 -5.27 9.47
C VAL A 151 -3.03 -4.86 9.26
N ASN A 152 -3.25 -3.91 8.33
CA ASN A 152 -4.55 -3.65 7.73
C ASN A 152 -4.67 -4.49 6.45
N ASP A 153 -5.45 -5.56 6.49
CA ASP A 153 -5.56 -6.51 5.40
C ASP A 153 -6.56 -6.03 4.32
N LEU A 154 -6.09 -5.11 3.48
CA LEU A 154 -6.88 -4.60 2.34
C LEU A 154 -7.09 -5.68 1.27
N GLU A 155 -6.19 -6.66 1.16
CA GLU A 155 -6.38 -7.81 0.27
C GLU A 155 -7.64 -8.58 0.66
N ALA A 156 -7.79 -8.93 1.94
CA ALA A 156 -8.97 -9.63 2.44
C ALA A 156 -10.26 -8.80 2.27
N VAL A 157 -10.20 -7.48 2.48
CA VAL A 157 -11.34 -6.57 2.26
C VAL A 157 -11.85 -6.65 0.82
N VAL A 158 -10.94 -6.61 -0.16
CA VAL A 158 -11.30 -6.68 -1.58
C VAL A 158 -11.81 -8.07 -1.95
N ARG A 159 -11.12 -9.13 -1.51
CA ARG A 159 -11.52 -10.52 -1.81
C ARG A 159 -12.89 -10.86 -1.25
N ALA A 160 -13.23 -10.37 -0.07
CA ALA A 160 -14.55 -10.62 0.55
C ALA A 160 -15.71 -9.99 -0.24
N ARG A 161 -15.45 -8.96 -1.03
CA ARG A 161 -16.47 -8.27 -1.84
C ARG A 161 -16.44 -8.65 -3.32
N GLY A 162 -15.39 -9.31 -3.77
CA GLY A 162 -15.11 -9.60 -5.18
C GLY A 162 -14.41 -8.44 -5.89
N PRO A 163 -13.16 -8.63 -6.34
CA PRO A 163 -12.39 -7.61 -7.05
C PRO A 163 -13.17 -6.96 -8.21
N GLU A 164 -13.92 -7.76 -8.96
CA GLU A 164 -14.69 -7.35 -10.13
C GLU A 164 -15.78 -6.31 -9.82
N THR A 165 -16.26 -6.27 -8.58
CA THR A 165 -17.28 -5.31 -8.15
C THR A 165 -16.69 -4.00 -7.66
N MET A 166 -15.40 -3.98 -7.35
CA MET A 166 -14.71 -2.86 -6.74
C MET A 166 -13.77 -2.15 -7.69
N GLN A 167 -13.15 -2.90 -8.62
CA GLN A 167 -12.11 -2.39 -9.50
C GLN A 167 -12.66 -1.81 -10.80
N ASN A 168 -11.86 -0.94 -11.41
CA ASN A 168 -12.06 -0.47 -12.78
C ASN A 168 -11.79 -1.59 -13.79
N GLY A 169 -12.14 -1.35 -15.05
CA GLY A 169 -11.87 -2.28 -16.14
C GLY A 169 -10.39 -2.58 -16.40
N ASP A 170 -9.47 -1.84 -15.78
CA ASP A 170 -8.03 -2.08 -15.88
C ASP A 170 -7.52 -3.21 -14.94
N GLY A 171 -8.38 -3.73 -14.07
CA GLY A 171 -8.07 -4.85 -13.17
C GLY A 171 -7.07 -4.54 -12.05
N VAL A 172 -6.79 -3.26 -11.79
CA VAL A 172 -5.81 -2.80 -10.79
C VAL A 172 -6.39 -1.70 -9.91
N HIS A 173 -6.91 -0.61 -10.53
CA HIS A 173 -7.43 0.55 -9.83
C HIS A 173 -8.91 0.38 -9.47
N TYR A 174 -9.37 1.19 -8.55
CA TYR A 174 -10.69 1.09 -7.94
C TYR A 174 -11.65 2.15 -8.48
N THR A 175 -12.92 1.77 -8.61
CA THR A 175 -14.01 2.72 -8.79
C THR A 175 -14.09 3.66 -7.59
N GLU A 176 -14.86 4.74 -7.70
CA GLU A 176 -15.10 5.62 -6.56
C GLU A 176 -15.73 4.86 -5.37
N ALA A 177 -16.69 3.98 -5.64
CA ALA A 177 -17.32 3.13 -4.63
C ALA A 177 -16.33 2.13 -4.02
N GLY A 178 -15.48 1.50 -4.85
CA GLY A 178 -14.43 0.61 -4.38
C GLY A 178 -13.38 1.34 -3.50
N SER A 179 -13.00 2.55 -3.90
CA SER A 179 -12.11 3.41 -3.11
C SER A 179 -12.73 3.83 -1.78
N ALA A 180 -14.08 4.04 -1.74
CA ALA A 180 -14.78 4.34 -0.49
C ALA A 180 -14.68 3.19 0.51
N ILE A 181 -14.85 1.96 0.04
CA ILE A 181 -14.73 0.76 0.87
C ILE A 181 -13.31 0.60 1.43
N LEU A 182 -12.29 0.83 0.60
CA LEU A 182 -10.90 0.83 1.07
C LEU A 182 -10.65 1.93 2.10
N ALA A 183 -11.20 3.13 1.87
CA ALA A 183 -11.08 4.24 2.79
C ALA A 183 -11.71 3.95 4.17
N GLU A 184 -12.87 3.28 4.20
CA GLU A 184 -13.51 2.83 5.45
C GLU A 184 -12.59 1.87 6.21
N ALA A 185 -11.99 0.88 5.54
CA ALA A 185 -11.07 -0.07 6.15
C ALA A 185 -9.81 0.63 6.68
N VAL A 186 -9.27 1.60 5.93
CA VAL A 186 -8.10 2.39 6.35
C VAL A 186 -8.44 3.26 7.55
N ALA A 187 -9.58 3.97 7.54
CA ALA A 187 -10.00 4.78 8.66
C ALA A 187 -10.26 3.96 9.93
N ALA A 188 -10.85 2.77 9.78
CA ALA A 188 -11.05 1.83 10.89
C ALA A 188 -9.72 1.36 11.49
N ALA A 189 -8.74 1.01 10.65
CA ALA A 189 -7.41 0.61 11.09
C ALA A 189 -6.68 1.75 11.82
N ILE A 190 -6.78 2.99 11.33
CA ILE A 190 -6.21 4.17 11.96
C ILE A 190 -6.82 4.38 13.36
N ARG A 191 -8.15 4.28 13.50
CA ARG A 191 -8.82 4.40 14.80
C ARG A 191 -8.40 3.30 15.78
N ALA A 192 -8.28 2.05 15.30
CA ALA A 192 -7.92 0.88 16.11
C ALA A 192 -6.47 0.95 16.65
N HIS A 193 -5.59 1.60 15.92
CA HIS A 193 -4.16 1.71 16.27
C HIS A 193 -3.73 3.11 16.70
N ARG A 194 -4.69 3.94 17.09
CA ARG A 194 -4.44 5.28 17.62
C ARG A 194 -3.51 5.19 18.85
N PRO A 195 -2.40 5.95 18.88
CA PRO A 195 -1.56 6.06 20.08
C PRO A 195 -2.39 6.55 21.28
N ARG A 196 -2.10 5.98 22.46
CA ARG A 196 -2.74 6.40 23.72
C ARG A 196 -2.17 7.71 24.23
#